data_ff5d268a4c413005886d0ea1c896c694
#
_entry.id   ff5d268a4c413005886d0ea1c896c694
#
_cell.length_a   1.000
_cell.length_b   1.000
_cell.length_c   1.000
_cell.angle_alpha   90.00
_cell.angle_beta   90.00
_cell.angle_gamma   90.00
#
_symmetry.space_group_name_H-M   'P 1'
#
loop_
_entity.id
_entity.type
_entity.pdbx_description
1 polymer ?
#
loop_
_entity_poly.entity_id
_entity_poly.type
_entity_poly.pdbx_seq_one_letter_code
_entity_poly.pdbx_strand_id
1 'polypeptide(L)'
;MFNFLVFGDNQYRKCEEGEMPRVSNGKMISALKDSHFFWEILKLAQNQFPNDEILKIEKRVKELLLNNSCFENKINEFIFHNHLSLRSSMNGYASVIPEKVKQIIVFFASALQGVFETKLNKLLFYSDFLSYKKYGKGISGLQYQAISYGPVPVRYSTIYENLDGLKKEIINLGNGYSGSMITTVEQFEQSLFTVEELEVLQCVLVHFEKSKANEISEMSH
;
A
#
# COMPACT_ATOMS: atom_id res chain seq x y z
N MET A 1 23.07 3.61 27.06
CA MET A 1 22.02 3.34 26.09
C MET A 1 22.47 2.45 24.89
N PHE A 2 23.78 2.36 24.54
CA PHE A 2 24.19 1.74 23.27
C PHE A 2 25.02 0.44 23.40
N ASN A 3 25.19 -0.11 24.60
CA ASN A 3 25.94 -1.35 24.79
C ASN A 3 25.30 -2.59 24.13
N PHE A 4 23.99 -2.57 23.87
CA PHE A 4 23.32 -3.70 23.23
C PHE A 4 23.47 -3.74 21.71
N LEU A 5 23.94 -2.66 21.08
CA LEU A 5 24.14 -2.58 19.64
C LEU A 5 25.54 -3.03 19.18
N VAL A 6 26.37 -3.56 20.10
CA VAL A 6 27.76 -3.94 19.79
C VAL A 6 28.63 -2.73 19.34
N PHE A 7 28.14 -1.51 19.55
CA PHE A 7 28.94 -0.30 19.37
C PHE A 7 29.64 0.00 20.70
N GLY A 8 30.95 0.07 20.72
CA GLY A 8 31.67 0.61 21.87
C GLY A 8 31.21 2.04 22.16
N ASP A 9 31.14 2.42 23.43
CA ASP A 9 30.62 3.72 23.91
C ASP A 9 31.14 4.95 23.16
N ASN A 10 32.35 4.87 22.65
CA ASN A 10 32.99 5.96 21.88
C ASN A 10 32.59 5.99 20.39
N GLN A 11 32.10 4.92 19.82
CA GLN A 11 31.94 4.81 18.37
C GLN A 11 30.66 5.50 17.89
N TYR A 12 29.57 5.45 18.67
CA TYR A 12 28.35 6.16 18.36
C TYR A 12 28.55 7.68 18.50
N ARG A 13 29.21 8.12 19.57
CA ARG A 13 29.54 9.52 19.83
C ARG A 13 30.36 10.12 18.67
N LYS A 14 31.35 9.39 18.16
CA LYS A 14 32.13 9.81 16.99
C LYS A 14 31.27 9.95 15.72
N CYS A 15 30.28 9.07 15.52
CA CYS A 15 29.32 9.21 14.42
C CYS A 15 28.45 10.47 14.58
N GLU A 16 28.03 10.81 15.79
CA GLU A 16 27.30 12.07 16.06
C GLU A 16 28.19 13.31 15.81
N GLU A 17 29.50 13.19 16.05
CA GLU A 17 30.50 14.22 15.77
C GLU A 17 30.91 14.30 14.27
N GLY A 18 30.32 13.44 13.41
CA GLY A 18 30.51 13.46 11.96
C GLY A 18 31.50 12.44 11.40
N GLU A 19 32.08 11.55 12.22
CA GLU A 19 32.88 10.44 11.69
C GLU A 19 32.02 9.40 10.94
N MET A 20 32.49 8.96 9.79
CA MET A 20 31.82 7.91 9.01
C MET A 20 31.88 6.57 9.73
N PRO A 21 30.73 5.93 10.03
CA PRO A 21 30.73 4.61 10.66
C PRO A 21 31.23 3.54 9.70
N ARG A 22 31.75 2.43 10.24
CA ARG A 22 32.02 1.23 9.44
C ARG A 22 30.75 0.78 8.72
N VAL A 23 30.86 0.21 7.53
CA VAL A 23 29.73 -0.17 6.67
C VAL A 23 28.67 -1.01 7.41
N SER A 24 29.10 -1.98 8.26
CA SER A 24 28.19 -2.78 9.08
C SER A 24 27.40 -1.94 10.08
N ASN A 25 28.09 -1.01 10.74
CA ASN A 25 27.49 -0.13 11.74
C ASN A 25 26.56 0.89 11.09
N GLY A 26 26.92 1.42 9.93
CA GLY A 26 26.08 2.32 9.15
C GLY A 26 24.76 1.65 8.70
N LYS A 27 24.80 0.38 8.27
CA LYS A 27 23.59 -0.40 7.95
C LYS A 27 22.71 -0.62 9.17
N MET A 28 23.28 -0.94 10.33
CA MET A 28 22.53 -1.11 11.58
C MET A 28 21.89 0.21 12.02
N ILE A 29 22.63 1.32 12.01
CA ILE A 29 22.08 2.66 12.33
C ILE A 29 20.93 3.02 11.37
N SER A 30 21.07 2.71 10.08
CA SER A 30 20.00 2.92 9.10
C SER A 30 18.76 2.08 9.39
N ALA A 31 18.92 0.81 9.75
CA ALA A 31 17.81 -0.07 10.10
C ALA A 31 17.08 0.40 11.38
N LEU A 32 17.83 0.91 12.37
CA LEU A 32 17.26 1.42 13.63
C LEU A 32 16.50 2.75 13.50
N LYS A 33 16.54 3.41 12.33
CA LYS A 33 15.66 4.55 12.05
C LYS A 33 14.20 4.14 11.91
N ASP A 34 13.94 2.88 11.53
CA ASP A 34 12.60 2.32 11.53
C ASP A 34 12.16 2.07 12.97
N SER A 35 11.07 2.73 13.38
CA SER A 35 10.57 2.68 14.76
C SER A 35 10.04 1.29 15.14
N HIS A 36 9.49 0.52 14.19
CA HIS A 36 9.02 -0.85 14.41
C HIS A 36 10.20 -1.80 14.60
N PHE A 37 11.21 -1.71 13.74
CA PHE A 37 12.43 -2.52 13.87
C PHE A 37 13.16 -2.21 15.17
N PHE A 38 13.27 -0.94 15.54
CA PHE A 38 13.85 -0.52 16.82
C PHE A 38 13.09 -1.11 18.01
N TRP A 39 11.75 -1.11 17.96
CA TRP A 39 10.89 -1.67 18.98
C TRP A 39 11.11 -3.18 19.18
N GLU A 40 11.23 -3.96 18.09
CA GLU A 40 11.49 -5.39 18.16
C GLU A 40 12.87 -5.68 18.79
N ILE A 41 13.90 -4.93 18.38
CA ILE A 41 15.25 -5.07 18.97
C ILE A 41 15.23 -4.69 20.44
N LEU A 42 14.51 -3.65 20.85
CA LEU A 42 14.39 -3.24 22.26
C LEU A 42 13.73 -4.33 23.11
N LYS A 43 12.68 -4.99 22.61
CA LYS A 43 12.03 -6.12 23.29
C LYS A 43 13.02 -7.27 23.57
N LEU A 44 13.86 -7.59 22.61
CA LEU A 44 14.88 -8.64 22.77
C LEU A 44 15.94 -8.28 23.81
N ALA A 45 16.20 -6.99 24.01
CA ALA A 45 17.22 -6.47 24.92
C ALA A 45 16.65 -6.04 26.29
N GLN A 46 15.38 -6.23 26.57
CA GLN A 46 14.72 -5.75 27.80
C GLN A 46 15.44 -6.13 29.10
N ASN A 47 15.96 -7.35 29.17
CA ASN A 47 16.65 -7.85 30.37
C ASN A 47 18.03 -7.22 30.62
N GLN A 48 18.50 -6.36 29.71
CA GLN A 48 19.83 -5.73 29.78
C GLN A 48 19.78 -4.30 30.35
N PHE A 49 18.57 -3.78 30.60
CA PHE A 49 18.37 -2.41 31.05
C PHE A 49 17.63 -2.31 32.39
N PRO A 50 17.88 -1.26 33.19
CA PRO A 50 17.02 -0.90 34.29
C PRO A 50 15.58 -0.60 33.84
N ASN A 51 14.61 -1.03 34.63
CA ASN A 51 13.18 -0.91 34.29
C ASN A 51 12.73 0.54 34.04
N ASP A 52 13.29 1.51 34.73
CA ASP A 52 12.96 2.93 34.60
C ASP A 52 13.50 3.52 33.25
N GLU A 53 14.63 3.03 32.77
CA GLU A 53 15.15 3.41 31.47
C GLU A 53 14.31 2.82 30.35
N ILE A 54 13.91 1.55 30.45
CA ILE A 54 13.04 0.89 29.48
C ILE A 54 11.74 1.66 29.33
N LEU A 55 11.08 2.02 30.44
CA LEU A 55 9.82 2.75 30.41
C LEU A 55 9.93 4.11 29.70
N LYS A 56 11.04 4.82 29.88
CA LYS A 56 11.29 6.09 29.17
C LYS A 56 11.47 5.87 27.68
N ILE A 57 12.21 4.84 27.29
CA ILE A 57 12.43 4.49 25.87
C ILE A 57 11.14 4.03 25.23
N GLU A 58 10.37 3.17 25.91
CA GLU A 58 9.06 2.71 25.43
C GLU A 58 8.08 3.87 25.17
N LYS A 59 8.01 4.81 26.11
CA LYS A 59 7.18 6.00 25.92
C LYS A 59 7.58 6.76 24.67
N ARG A 60 8.88 6.97 24.46
CA ARG A 60 9.39 7.70 23.30
C ARG A 60 9.16 6.98 21.98
N VAL A 61 9.35 5.66 21.97
CA VAL A 61 9.08 4.83 20.77
C VAL A 61 7.59 4.84 20.44
N LYS A 62 6.71 4.73 21.44
CA LYS A 62 5.25 4.85 21.24
C LYS A 62 4.86 6.21 20.64
N GLU A 63 5.45 7.31 21.12
CA GLU A 63 5.24 8.64 20.55
C GLU A 63 5.70 8.71 19.06
N LEU A 64 6.85 8.09 18.73
CA LEU A 64 7.35 8.05 17.36
C LEU A 64 6.47 7.19 16.45
N LEU A 65 5.98 6.04 16.93
CA LEU A 65 5.03 5.20 16.21
C LEU A 65 3.71 5.91 15.94
N LEU A 66 3.20 6.67 16.92
CA LEU A 66 2.00 7.50 16.75
C LEU A 66 2.23 8.62 15.73
N ASN A 67 3.41 9.25 15.74
CA ASN A 67 3.76 10.26 14.74
C ASN A 67 3.91 9.66 13.33
N ASN A 68 4.45 8.45 13.20
CA ASN A 68 4.51 7.74 11.92
C ASN A 68 3.11 7.41 11.41
N SER A 69 2.20 6.92 12.27
CA SER A 69 0.81 6.68 11.88
C SER A 69 0.09 7.97 11.46
N CYS A 70 0.40 9.10 12.09
CA CYS A 70 -0.10 10.41 11.67
C CYS A 70 0.45 10.81 10.29
N PHE A 71 1.69 10.48 9.98
CA PHE A 71 2.31 10.74 8.69
C PHE A 71 1.70 9.85 7.59
N GLU A 72 1.52 8.55 7.85
CA GLU A 72 0.81 7.63 6.96
C GLU A 72 -0.62 8.08 6.67
N ASN A 73 -1.34 8.56 7.68
CA ASN A 73 -2.67 9.14 7.49
C ASN A 73 -2.64 10.36 6.55
N LYS A 74 -1.65 11.25 6.68
CA LYS A 74 -1.50 12.40 5.79
C LYS A 74 -1.14 11.99 4.36
N ILE A 75 -0.30 10.96 4.19
CA ILE A 75 0.00 10.40 2.87
C ILE A 75 -1.27 9.82 2.26
N ASN A 76 -2.02 9.03 3.01
CA ASN A 76 -3.29 8.47 2.55
C ASN A 76 -4.31 9.57 2.19
N GLU A 77 -4.42 10.63 3.00
CA GLU A 77 -5.23 11.81 2.66
C GLU A 77 -4.80 12.44 1.35
N PHE A 78 -3.50 12.59 1.10
CA PHE A 78 -2.98 13.13 -0.15
C PHE A 78 -3.29 12.22 -1.35
N ILE A 79 -3.01 10.90 -1.22
CA ILE A 79 -3.25 9.90 -2.27
C ILE A 79 -4.73 9.86 -2.65
N PHE A 80 -5.61 9.81 -1.64
CA PHE A 80 -7.04 9.65 -1.82
C PHE A 80 -7.83 10.95 -1.74
N HIS A 81 -7.18 12.12 -1.78
CA HIS A 81 -7.84 13.43 -1.64
C HIS A 81 -9.08 13.58 -2.51
N ASN A 82 -9.02 13.17 -3.76
CA ASN A 82 -10.15 13.28 -4.70
C ASN A 82 -11.26 12.24 -4.45
N HIS A 83 -11.04 11.28 -3.55
CA HIS A 83 -11.95 10.20 -3.23
C HIS A 83 -12.58 10.34 -1.84
N LEU A 84 -12.09 11.27 -1.01
CA LEU A 84 -12.57 11.53 0.36
C LEU A 84 -13.91 12.28 0.39
N SER A 85 -14.79 12.01 -0.55
CA SER A 85 -16.12 12.62 -0.58
C SER A 85 -17.12 11.84 0.25
N LEU A 86 -18.22 12.51 0.61
CA LEU A 86 -19.38 11.83 1.20
C LEU A 86 -19.89 10.74 0.26
N ARG A 87 -20.52 9.73 0.81
CA ARG A 87 -21.19 8.66 0.05
C ARG A 87 -22.18 9.23 -0.94
N SER A 88 -22.00 8.95 -2.19
CA SER A 88 -22.82 9.47 -3.30
C SER A 88 -22.84 8.50 -4.48
N SER A 89 -23.63 8.80 -5.49
CA SER A 89 -23.62 8.02 -6.74
C SER A 89 -22.25 8.00 -7.42
N MET A 90 -21.41 9.02 -7.19
CA MET A 90 -20.09 9.14 -7.81
C MET A 90 -19.06 8.11 -7.28
N ASN A 91 -19.28 7.57 -6.09
CA ASN A 91 -18.43 6.57 -5.45
C ASN A 91 -19.19 5.28 -5.08
N GLY A 92 -20.31 5.03 -5.77
CA GLY A 92 -21.14 3.86 -5.51
C GLY A 92 -21.67 3.78 -4.08
N TYR A 93 -21.89 4.91 -3.42
CA TYR A 93 -22.31 5.02 -2.02
C TYR A 93 -21.39 4.30 -1.02
N ALA A 94 -20.13 4.02 -1.40
CA ALA A 94 -19.09 3.48 -0.55
C ALA A 94 -18.16 4.60 -0.06
N SER A 95 -17.59 4.44 1.13
CA SER A 95 -16.50 5.29 1.59
C SER A 95 -15.18 4.66 1.18
N VAL A 96 -14.22 5.46 0.72
CA VAL A 96 -12.89 4.96 0.45
C VAL A 96 -12.20 4.57 1.77
N ILE A 97 -11.62 3.39 1.79
CA ILE A 97 -10.76 2.89 2.86
C ILE A 97 -9.44 2.53 2.19
N PRO A 98 -8.35 3.29 2.40
CA PRO A 98 -7.07 3.10 1.69
C PRO A 98 -6.58 1.66 1.71
N GLU A 99 -6.60 1.02 2.87
CA GLU A 99 -6.16 -0.37 3.00
C GLU A 99 -7.03 -1.34 2.19
N LYS A 100 -8.34 -1.11 2.16
CA LYS A 100 -9.25 -1.93 1.35
C LYS A 100 -8.99 -1.77 -0.15
N VAL A 101 -8.73 -0.55 -0.61
CA VAL A 101 -8.34 -0.29 -2.01
C VAL A 101 -7.03 -1.00 -2.34
N LYS A 102 -6.02 -0.89 -1.47
CA LYS A 102 -4.76 -1.60 -1.59
C LYS A 102 -4.99 -3.12 -1.72
N GLN A 103 -5.81 -3.69 -0.85
CA GLN A 103 -6.08 -5.12 -0.85
C GLN A 103 -6.85 -5.60 -2.10
N ILE A 104 -7.70 -4.79 -2.71
CA ILE A 104 -8.30 -5.11 -4.02
C ILE A 104 -7.21 -5.20 -5.10
N ILE A 105 -6.24 -4.28 -5.08
CA ILE A 105 -5.13 -4.28 -6.02
C ILE A 105 -4.23 -5.51 -5.79
N VAL A 106 -3.89 -5.81 -4.53
CA VAL A 106 -3.14 -7.01 -4.14
C VAL A 106 -3.83 -8.27 -4.63
N PHE A 107 -5.16 -8.38 -4.46
CA PHE A 107 -5.95 -9.51 -4.95
C PHE A 107 -5.74 -9.75 -6.45
N PHE A 108 -5.94 -8.73 -7.29
CA PHE A 108 -5.79 -8.87 -8.74
C PHE A 108 -4.33 -9.06 -9.16
N ALA A 109 -3.39 -8.32 -8.56
CA ALA A 109 -1.97 -8.43 -8.90
C ALA A 109 -1.39 -9.81 -8.54
N SER A 110 -1.79 -10.38 -7.41
CA SER A 110 -1.37 -11.72 -7.00
C SER A 110 -1.99 -12.80 -7.88
N ALA A 111 -3.29 -12.74 -8.12
CA ALA A 111 -4.01 -13.75 -8.91
C ALA A 111 -3.55 -13.81 -10.37
N LEU A 112 -3.18 -12.65 -10.94
CA LEU A 112 -2.72 -12.53 -12.33
C LEU A 112 -1.19 -12.57 -12.47
N GLN A 113 -0.44 -12.76 -11.37
CA GLN A 113 1.03 -12.74 -11.34
C GLN A 113 1.62 -11.44 -11.93
N GLY A 114 0.97 -10.31 -11.63
CA GLY A 114 1.19 -8.99 -12.20
C GLY A 114 0.07 -8.60 -13.15
N VAL A 115 -0.33 -7.33 -13.09
CA VAL A 115 -1.43 -6.79 -13.88
C VAL A 115 -1.05 -5.46 -14.50
N PHE A 116 -1.29 -5.29 -15.79
CA PHE A 116 -1.09 -4.00 -16.44
C PHE A 116 -2.04 -2.95 -15.86
N GLU A 117 -1.53 -1.75 -15.64
CA GLU A 117 -2.26 -0.61 -15.08
C GLU A 117 -3.58 -0.33 -15.82
N THR A 118 -3.57 -0.44 -17.15
CA THR A 118 -4.77 -0.30 -17.97
C THR A 118 -5.83 -1.36 -17.67
N LYS A 119 -5.42 -2.62 -17.48
CA LYS A 119 -6.33 -3.71 -17.10
C LYS A 119 -6.81 -3.55 -15.67
N LEU A 120 -5.93 -3.19 -14.74
CA LEU A 120 -6.25 -2.99 -13.34
C LEU A 120 -7.33 -1.92 -13.15
N ASN A 121 -7.23 -0.79 -13.86
CA ASN A 121 -8.25 0.26 -13.85
C ASN A 121 -9.66 -0.27 -14.18
N LYS A 122 -9.74 -1.18 -15.14
CA LYS A 122 -11.00 -1.80 -15.55
C LYS A 122 -11.50 -2.82 -14.52
N LEU A 123 -10.60 -3.62 -13.96
CA LEU A 123 -10.96 -4.59 -12.91
C LEU A 123 -11.54 -3.88 -11.69
N LEU A 124 -10.95 -2.76 -11.27
CA LEU A 124 -11.48 -1.92 -10.19
C LEU A 124 -12.88 -1.38 -10.54
N PHE A 125 -13.03 -0.81 -11.73
CA PHE A 125 -14.32 -0.28 -12.18
C PHE A 125 -15.40 -1.36 -12.18
N TYR A 126 -15.13 -2.52 -12.79
CA TYR A 126 -16.11 -3.61 -12.86
C TYR A 126 -16.43 -4.21 -11.49
N SER A 127 -15.47 -4.22 -10.56
CA SER A 127 -15.73 -4.66 -9.19
C SER A 127 -16.73 -3.75 -8.48
N ASP A 128 -16.52 -2.44 -8.56
CA ASP A 128 -17.44 -1.47 -7.97
C ASP A 128 -18.80 -1.46 -8.68
N PHE A 129 -18.80 -1.49 -10.00
CA PHE A 129 -20.02 -1.49 -10.80
C PHE A 129 -20.87 -2.75 -10.57
N LEU A 130 -20.25 -3.94 -10.56
CA LEU A 130 -20.97 -5.19 -10.31
C LEU A 130 -21.50 -5.27 -8.89
N SER A 131 -20.70 -4.82 -7.92
CA SER A 131 -21.14 -4.73 -6.52
C SER A 131 -22.32 -3.78 -6.37
N TYR A 132 -22.23 -2.59 -6.97
CA TYR A 132 -23.33 -1.65 -6.96
C TYR A 132 -24.60 -2.20 -7.62
N LYS A 133 -24.45 -2.87 -8.77
CA LYS A 133 -25.59 -3.49 -9.48
C LYS A 133 -26.26 -4.58 -8.67
N LYS A 134 -25.50 -5.39 -7.93
CA LYS A 134 -26.04 -6.50 -7.14
C LYS A 134 -26.54 -6.09 -5.75
N TYR A 135 -25.81 -5.19 -5.09
CA TYR A 135 -25.96 -4.90 -3.66
C TYR A 135 -26.23 -3.42 -3.34
N GLY A 136 -26.32 -2.56 -4.36
CA GLY A 136 -26.56 -1.13 -4.20
C GLY A 136 -25.40 -0.33 -3.63
N LYS A 137 -24.20 -0.93 -3.54
CA LYS A 137 -23.01 -0.30 -2.98
C LYS A 137 -21.74 -0.79 -3.67
N GLY A 138 -20.81 0.13 -3.97
CA GLY A 138 -19.46 -0.20 -4.43
C GLY A 138 -18.59 -0.81 -3.32
N ILE A 139 -17.43 -1.32 -3.69
CA ILE A 139 -16.46 -1.94 -2.77
C ILE A 139 -15.37 -0.95 -2.38
N SER A 140 -14.73 -0.32 -3.36
CA SER A 140 -13.55 0.53 -3.16
C SER A 140 -13.87 1.93 -2.65
N GLY A 141 -15.04 2.47 -3.01
CA GLY A 141 -15.41 3.86 -2.78
C GLY A 141 -14.67 4.86 -3.67
N LEU A 142 -13.94 4.38 -4.68
CA LEU A 142 -13.24 5.23 -5.64
C LEU A 142 -14.22 5.97 -6.54
N GLN A 143 -13.85 7.18 -6.95
CA GLN A 143 -14.52 7.92 -8.01
C GLN A 143 -13.87 7.61 -9.33
N TYR A 144 -14.66 7.53 -10.39
CA TYR A 144 -14.20 7.21 -11.72
C TYR A 144 -14.40 8.39 -12.66
N GLN A 145 -13.48 8.54 -13.61
CA GLN A 145 -13.58 9.49 -14.72
C GLN A 145 -13.61 8.75 -16.04
N ALA A 146 -14.43 9.25 -16.98
CA ALA A 146 -14.45 8.73 -18.34
C ALA A 146 -13.27 9.30 -19.13
N ILE A 147 -12.48 8.43 -19.75
CA ILE A 147 -11.42 8.77 -20.70
C ILE A 147 -11.68 8.03 -22.01
N SER A 148 -10.88 8.32 -23.06
CA SER A 148 -11.07 7.74 -24.39
C SER A 148 -11.07 6.20 -24.43
N TYR A 149 -10.49 5.56 -23.42
CA TYR A 149 -10.45 4.09 -23.29
C TYR A 149 -11.37 3.56 -22.19
N GLY A 150 -12.43 4.32 -21.84
CA GLY A 150 -13.42 3.96 -20.84
C GLY A 150 -13.04 4.41 -19.40
N PRO A 151 -13.84 4.05 -18.39
CA PRO A 151 -13.69 4.56 -17.03
C PRO A 151 -12.40 4.11 -16.35
N VAL A 152 -11.80 5.04 -15.61
CA VAL A 152 -10.61 4.81 -14.76
C VAL A 152 -10.77 5.53 -13.42
N PRO A 153 -10.19 5.05 -12.32
CA PRO A 153 -10.19 5.80 -11.07
C PRO A 153 -9.52 7.16 -11.24
N VAL A 154 -10.07 8.19 -10.62
CA VAL A 154 -9.46 9.52 -10.66
C VAL A 154 -8.06 9.45 -10.06
N ARG A 155 -7.05 10.00 -10.74
CA ARG A 155 -5.63 10.00 -10.32
C ARG A 155 -5.08 8.61 -9.94
N TYR A 156 -5.48 7.57 -10.65
CA TYR A 156 -5.06 6.19 -10.40
C TYR A 156 -3.52 6.02 -10.33
N SER A 157 -2.75 6.74 -11.14
CA SER A 157 -1.27 6.68 -11.08
C SER A 157 -0.74 7.05 -9.71
N THR A 158 -1.30 8.12 -9.09
CA THR A 158 -0.91 8.53 -7.73
C THR A 158 -1.22 7.44 -6.71
N ILE A 159 -2.33 6.73 -6.86
CA ILE A 159 -2.70 5.60 -5.99
C ILE A 159 -1.65 4.49 -6.12
N TYR A 160 -1.35 4.05 -7.35
CA TYR A 160 -0.46 2.89 -7.58
C TYR A 160 1.01 3.16 -7.26
N GLU A 161 1.44 4.42 -7.37
CA GLU A 161 2.83 4.82 -7.11
C GLU A 161 3.14 5.03 -5.63
N ASN A 162 2.12 5.26 -4.80
CA ASN A 162 2.32 5.64 -3.41
C ASN A 162 1.74 4.64 -2.39
N LEU A 163 1.06 3.59 -2.83
CA LEU A 163 0.63 2.52 -1.93
C LEU A 163 1.79 1.57 -1.63
N ASP A 164 2.12 1.44 -0.35
CA ASP A 164 3.16 0.51 0.09
C ASP A 164 2.82 -0.94 -0.30
N GLY A 165 3.86 -1.73 -0.56
CA GLY A 165 3.72 -3.14 -0.94
C GLY A 165 3.39 -3.38 -2.42
N LEU A 166 3.13 -2.33 -3.19
CA LEU A 166 2.97 -2.40 -4.63
C LEU A 166 4.26 -1.98 -5.34
N LYS A 167 4.57 -2.65 -6.45
CA LYS A 167 5.67 -2.28 -7.34
C LYS A 167 5.12 -1.99 -8.72
N LYS A 168 5.54 -0.86 -9.29
CA LYS A 168 5.22 -0.47 -10.66
C LYS A 168 6.46 -0.59 -11.52
N GLU A 169 6.40 -1.42 -12.54
CA GLU A 169 7.49 -1.66 -13.47
C GLU A 169 7.07 -1.32 -14.90
N ILE A 170 7.95 -0.70 -15.66
CA ILE A 170 7.71 -0.43 -17.06
C ILE A 170 8.17 -1.64 -17.87
N ILE A 171 7.24 -2.28 -18.55
CA ILE A 171 7.49 -3.44 -19.42
C ILE A 171 7.51 -2.98 -20.86
N ASN A 172 8.60 -3.29 -21.57
CA ASN A 172 8.70 -3.06 -23.01
C ASN A 172 7.95 -4.17 -23.75
N LEU A 173 6.92 -3.79 -24.49
CA LEU A 173 6.06 -4.71 -25.26
C LEU A 173 6.52 -4.92 -26.70
N GLY A 174 7.65 -4.30 -27.09
CA GLY A 174 8.15 -4.31 -28.47
C GLY A 174 7.50 -3.22 -29.34
N ASN A 175 8.03 -3.02 -30.54
CA ASN A 175 7.55 -2.04 -31.54
C ASN A 175 7.39 -0.61 -30.99
N GLY A 176 8.20 -0.21 -30.00
CA GLY A 176 8.15 1.12 -29.37
C GLY A 176 7.02 1.30 -28.35
N TYR A 177 6.25 0.25 -28.05
CA TYR A 177 5.20 0.29 -27.02
C TYR A 177 5.75 -0.16 -25.68
N SER A 178 5.31 0.50 -24.62
CA SER A 178 5.58 0.10 -23.25
C SER A 178 4.29 0.16 -22.41
N GLY A 179 4.23 -0.63 -21.36
CA GLY A 179 3.11 -0.65 -20.43
C GLY A 179 3.60 -0.68 -18.99
N SER A 180 2.86 -0.08 -18.06
CA SER A 180 3.13 -0.16 -16.64
C SER A 180 2.46 -1.40 -16.06
N MET A 181 3.24 -2.27 -15.42
CA MET A 181 2.77 -3.47 -14.72
C MET A 181 2.84 -3.25 -13.22
N ILE A 182 1.77 -3.57 -12.53
CA ILE A 182 1.68 -3.56 -11.08
C ILE A 182 1.88 -4.99 -10.57
N THR A 183 2.84 -5.16 -9.67
CA THR A 183 3.15 -6.43 -8.99
C THR A 183 3.15 -6.23 -7.48
N THR A 184 3.02 -7.32 -6.73
CA THR A 184 3.10 -7.31 -5.27
C THR A 184 3.69 -8.61 -4.75
N VAL A 185 4.29 -8.54 -3.56
CA VAL A 185 4.70 -9.71 -2.76
C VAL A 185 3.84 -9.87 -1.51
N GLU A 186 2.89 -8.94 -1.29
CA GLU A 186 1.98 -9.00 -0.16
C GLU A 186 0.96 -10.13 -0.33
N GLN A 187 0.52 -10.67 0.80
CA GLN A 187 -0.57 -11.63 0.84
C GLN A 187 -1.91 -10.89 0.92
N PHE A 188 -2.91 -11.39 0.23
CA PHE A 188 -4.24 -10.84 0.23
C PHE A 188 -4.93 -11.03 1.59
N GLU A 189 -5.34 -9.93 2.22
CA GLU A 189 -6.03 -9.90 3.50
C GLU A 189 -7.56 -9.89 3.30
N GLN A 190 -8.13 -11.09 3.24
CA GLN A 190 -9.57 -11.24 2.95
C GLN A 190 -10.49 -10.79 4.10
N SER A 191 -9.98 -10.65 5.34
CA SER A 191 -10.80 -10.27 6.50
C SER A 191 -11.37 -8.85 6.40
N LEU A 192 -10.83 -8.01 5.51
CA LEU A 192 -11.32 -6.66 5.23
C LEU A 192 -12.60 -6.62 4.37
N PHE A 193 -13.02 -7.77 3.84
CA PHE A 193 -14.12 -7.86 2.86
C PHE A 193 -15.27 -8.69 3.40
N THR A 194 -16.49 -8.33 2.99
CA THR A 194 -17.64 -9.19 3.20
C THR A 194 -17.64 -10.36 2.22
N VAL A 195 -18.44 -11.37 2.48
CA VAL A 195 -18.58 -12.55 1.58
C VAL A 195 -19.05 -12.09 0.19
N GLU A 196 -20.02 -11.16 0.13
CA GLU A 196 -20.56 -10.62 -1.12
C GLU A 196 -19.50 -9.86 -1.92
N GLU A 197 -18.63 -9.09 -1.24
CA GLU A 197 -17.53 -8.38 -1.87
C GLU A 197 -16.48 -9.37 -2.46
N LEU A 198 -16.16 -10.42 -1.72
CA LEU A 198 -15.24 -11.46 -2.20
C LEU A 198 -15.82 -12.21 -3.41
N GLU A 199 -17.12 -12.53 -3.40
CA GLU A 199 -17.81 -13.11 -4.56
C GLU A 199 -17.72 -12.22 -5.80
N VAL A 200 -17.89 -10.90 -5.63
CA VAL A 200 -17.78 -9.93 -6.72
C VAL A 200 -16.36 -9.90 -7.28
N LEU A 201 -15.34 -9.78 -6.41
CA LEU A 201 -13.94 -9.76 -6.83
C LEU A 201 -13.58 -11.04 -7.60
N GLN A 202 -14.00 -12.19 -7.09
CA GLN A 202 -13.77 -13.48 -7.75
C GLN A 202 -14.51 -13.59 -9.09
N CYS A 203 -15.75 -13.11 -9.17
CA CYS A 203 -16.53 -13.10 -10.40
C CYS A 203 -15.85 -12.23 -11.48
N VAL A 204 -15.38 -11.05 -11.12
CA VAL A 204 -14.65 -10.13 -12.02
C VAL A 204 -13.34 -10.75 -12.47
N LEU A 205 -12.57 -11.36 -11.56
CA LEU A 205 -11.33 -12.04 -11.89
C LEU A 205 -11.56 -13.14 -12.93
N VAL A 206 -12.47 -14.08 -12.66
CA VAL A 206 -12.76 -15.20 -13.56
C VAL A 206 -13.23 -14.73 -14.94
N HIS A 207 -14.07 -13.68 -14.97
CA HIS A 207 -14.59 -13.15 -16.22
C HIS A 207 -13.50 -12.50 -17.09
N PHE A 208 -12.55 -11.79 -16.48
CA PHE A 208 -11.54 -11.01 -17.18
C PHE A 208 -10.12 -11.59 -17.13
N GLU A 209 -9.91 -12.73 -16.46
CA GLU A 209 -8.57 -13.33 -16.32
C GLU A 209 -7.83 -13.43 -17.64
N LYS A 210 -8.49 -13.95 -18.67
CA LYS A 210 -7.90 -14.19 -20.02
C LYS A 210 -8.04 -13.01 -20.97
N SER A 211 -8.84 -12.00 -20.63
CA SER A 211 -9.10 -10.86 -21.50
C SER A 211 -7.93 -9.88 -21.53
N LYS A 212 -7.63 -9.37 -22.71
CA LYS A 212 -6.66 -8.27 -22.86
C LYS A 212 -7.30 -6.93 -22.47
N ALA A 213 -6.47 -5.94 -22.11
CA ALA A 213 -6.95 -4.62 -21.71
C ALA A 213 -7.86 -3.93 -22.76
N ASN A 214 -7.55 -4.11 -24.05
CA ASN A 214 -8.35 -3.56 -25.14
C ASN A 214 -9.75 -4.16 -25.21
N GLU A 215 -9.88 -5.48 -25.07
CA GLU A 215 -11.16 -6.19 -25.07
C GLU A 215 -12.04 -5.73 -23.90
N ILE A 216 -11.44 -5.56 -22.72
CA ILE A 216 -12.14 -5.07 -21.52
C ILE A 216 -12.57 -3.61 -21.73
N SER A 217 -11.75 -2.80 -22.42
CA SER A 217 -12.08 -1.39 -22.70
C SER A 217 -13.27 -1.28 -23.65
N GLU A 218 -13.36 -2.09 -24.69
CA GLU A 218 -14.48 -2.11 -25.63
C GLU A 218 -15.80 -2.47 -24.93
N MET A 219 -15.78 -3.34 -23.92
CA MET A 219 -16.95 -3.69 -23.14
C MET A 219 -17.41 -2.58 -22.18
N SER A 220 -16.56 -1.58 -21.91
CA SER A 220 -16.82 -0.48 -20.98
C SER A 220 -17.30 0.81 -21.67
N HIS A 221 -17.41 0.80 -22.98
CA HIS A 221 -18.02 1.83 -23.82
C HIS A 221 -19.49 1.51 -24.04
#